data_355b314d0dea995a9b4fa169e0eb51a9
#
_entry.id   355b314d0dea995a9b4fa169e0eb51a9
#
_cell.length_a   1.000
_cell.length_b   1.000
_cell.length_c   1.000
_cell.angle_alpha   90.00
_cell.angle_beta   90.00
_cell.angle_gamma   90.00
#
_symmetry.space_group_name_H-M   'P 1'
#
loop_
_entity.id
_entity.type
_entity.pdbx_description
1 polymer ?
#
loop_
_entity_poly.entity_id
_entity_poly.type
_entity_poly.pdbx_seq_one_letter_code
_entity_poly.pdbx_strand_id
1 'polypeptide(L)'
;MRKSMAALMLSAVLIGSSVSAQDLLADARRMIERADVKRAFSHVDAHKEQILAEWIALTEINAPSGKERERAEAVRKRLESYRLDRVYYDTKGNLIAIRKGTGGAKPVVFDAHLDTVFQEGLKIKAEVRDGKIFAPGVGDDTRNVEALLASIRALDYAGIKTKADLIFVFTVEEETSFGGVKHFIAENKDRIGQYVALDGGYEGLNYGGIGINWYKHHFVGPGGHTTSKTPPYSATLPLARAISRIYSLDLSQNPVVHLNIGMLGGAEVVNAKAADAWFTVDLRSTDQRLIDEFEQKIARILREEADRAGMQVKTELPEEKVPAAQIPGSRDSFTVRMAEAVHRAIGFENVPVGNSASNNANIALLAGLPAISTGCGPCGGDHSLGEWCHIEPLYRGIKKLILLEVALSEK
;
A
#
# COMPACT_ATOMS: atom_id res chain seq x y z
N MET A 1 -2.84 -39.19 -61.99
CA MET A 1 -1.64 -39.01 -61.18
C MET A 1 -1.61 -37.58 -60.69
N ARG A 2 -2.05 -37.32 -59.43
CA ARG A 2 -1.91 -36.02 -58.76
C ARG A 2 -1.12 -36.29 -57.47
N LYS A 3 0.12 -35.77 -57.41
CA LYS A 3 0.97 -35.84 -56.21
C LYS A 3 0.56 -34.76 -55.27
N SER A 4 0.12 -35.14 -54.05
CA SER A 4 -0.10 -34.24 -52.91
C SER A 4 1.22 -34.00 -52.22
N MET A 5 1.70 -32.76 -52.21
CA MET A 5 2.79 -32.32 -51.37
C MET A 5 2.20 -31.86 -50.01
N ALA A 6 2.48 -32.61 -48.95
CA ALA A 6 2.19 -32.18 -47.59
C ALA A 6 3.33 -31.27 -47.12
N ALA A 7 2.98 -30.01 -46.85
CA ALA A 7 3.92 -29.05 -46.24
C ALA A 7 3.93 -29.29 -44.70
N LEU A 8 5.07 -29.71 -44.18
CA LEU A 8 5.32 -29.82 -42.74
C LEU A 8 5.62 -28.41 -42.20
N MET A 9 4.65 -27.80 -41.50
CA MET A 9 4.93 -26.60 -40.71
C MET A 9 5.64 -26.99 -39.41
N LEU A 10 6.92 -26.66 -39.35
CA LEU A 10 7.70 -26.73 -38.11
C LEU A 10 7.35 -25.51 -37.26
N SER A 11 6.53 -25.72 -36.25
CA SER A 11 6.28 -24.70 -35.21
C SER A 11 7.50 -24.64 -34.30
N ALA A 12 8.34 -23.62 -34.48
CA ALA A 12 9.41 -23.30 -33.53
C ALA A 12 8.79 -22.79 -32.24
N VAL A 13 8.71 -23.66 -31.22
CA VAL A 13 8.42 -23.25 -29.84
C VAL A 13 9.65 -22.49 -29.35
N LEU A 14 9.56 -21.18 -29.28
CA LEU A 14 10.52 -20.35 -28.56
C LEU A 14 10.39 -20.67 -27.08
N ILE A 15 11.21 -21.59 -26.59
CA ILE A 15 11.43 -21.82 -25.16
C ILE A 15 12.21 -20.61 -24.65
N GLY A 16 11.51 -19.59 -24.22
CA GLY A 16 12.10 -18.51 -23.44
C GLY A 16 12.62 -19.14 -22.14
N SER A 17 13.94 -19.25 -22.00
CA SER A 17 14.58 -19.71 -20.76
C SER A 17 14.17 -18.77 -19.63
N SER A 18 13.31 -19.23 -18.74
CA SER A 18 12.99 -18.52 -17.50
C SER A 18 14.26 -18.46 -16.65
N VAL A 19 14.74 -17.23 -16.40
CA VAL A 19 15.89 -16.98 -15.51
C VAL A 19 15.59 -17.63 -14.16
N SER A 20 16.48 -18.50 -13.65
CA SER A 20 16.24 -19.21 -12.40
C SER A 20 16.30 -18.27 -11.19
N ALA A 21 15.71 -18.67 -10.06
CA ALA A 21 15.81 -17.90 -8.81
C ALA A 21 17.28 -17.83 -8.31
N GLN A 22 18.07 -18.85 -8.57
CA GLN A 22 19.48 -18.88 -8.23
C GLN A 22 20.29 -17.87 -9.07
N ASP A 23 19.95 -17.69 -10.34
CA ASP A 23 20.59 -16.71 -11.21
C ASP A 23 20.31 -15.28 -10.72
N LEU A 24 19.07 -14.97 -10.36
CA LEU A 24 18.70 -13.65 -9.84
C LEU A 24 19.40 -13.33 -8.51
N LEU A 25 19.52 -14.31 -7.63
CA LEU A 25 20.27 -14.13 -6.38
C LEU A 25 21.76 -13.90 -6.64
N ALA A 26 22.36 -14.63 -7.59
CA ALA A 26 23.73 -14.42 -8.00
C ALA A 26 23.91 -13.02 -8.63
N ASP A 27 22.95 -12.56 -9.44
CA ASP A 27 22.93 -11.21 -10.00
C ASP A 27 22.89 -10.15 -8.91
N ALA A 28 21.96 -10.25 -7.95
CA ALA A 28 21.86 -9.31 -6.84
C ALA A 28 23.16 -9.26 -6.00
N ARG A 29 23.78 -10.41 -5.75
CA ARG A 29 25.09 -10.46 -5.07
C ARG A 29 26.20 -9.81 -5.88
N ARG A 30 26.26 -10.03 -7.20
CA ARG A 30 27.22 -9.33 -8.07
C ARG A 30 27.04 -7.80 -8.06
N MET A 31 25.80 -7.34 -8.01
CA MET A 31 25.52 -5.89 -7.89
C MET A 31 26.07 -5.29 -6.59
N ILE A 32 25.99 -6.01 -5.45
CA ILE A 32 26.61 -5.58 -4.19
C ILE A 32 28.13 -5.41 -4.33
N GLU A 33 28.77 -6.27 -5.11
CA GLU A 33 30.23 -6.23 -5.33
C GLU A 33 30.71 -5.08 -6.25
N ARG A 34 29.80 -4.43 -6.96
CA ARG A 34 30.12 -3.24 -7.77
C ARG A 34 30.73 -2.13 -6.92
N ALA A 35 31.78 -1.51 -7.43
CA ALA A 35 32.48 -0.45 -6.70
C ALA A 35 31.59 0.78 -6.40
N ASP A 36 30.68 1.13 -7.32
CA ASP A 36 29.73 2.22 -7.13
C ASP A 36 28.65 1.88 -6.10
N VAL A 37 28.12 0.65 -6.06
CA VAL A 37 27.18 0.20 -5.04
C VAL A 37 27.82 0.16 -3.66
N LYS A 38 29.07 -0.32 -3.54
CA LYS A 38 29.84 -0.28 -2.30
C LYS A 38 30.06 1.16 -1.80
N ARG A 39 30.33 2.11 -2.70
CA ARG A 39 30.42 3.54 -2.34
C ARG A 39 29.09 4.07 -1.82
N ALA A 40 27.96 3.72 -2.45
CA ALA A 40 26.64 4.12 -1.99
C ALA A 40 26.34 3.57 -0.57
N PHE A 41 26.67 2.29 -0.33
CA PHE A 41 26.49 1.67 1.00
C PHE A 41 27.38 2.32 2.05
N SER A 42 28.64 2.59 1.72
CA SER A 42 29.56 3.30 2.63
C SER A 42 29.09 4.73 2.92
N HIS A 43 28.45 5.39 1.96
CA HIS A 43 27.85 6.71 2.16
C HIS A 43 26.72 6.66 3.20
N VAL A 44 25.84 5.66 3.12
CA VAL A 44 24.79 5.44 4.13
C VAL A 44 25.40 5.25 5.53
N ASP A 45 26.42 4.38 5.63
CA ASP A 45 27.09 4.12 6.92
C ASP A 45 27.76 5.36 7.51
N ALA A 46 28.34 6.20 6.67
CA ALA A 46 29.01 7.43 7.09
C ALA A 46 28.04 8.57 7.50
N HIS A 47 26.76 8.48 7.13
CA HIS A 47 25.78 9.55 7.35
C HIS A 47 24.61 9.12 8.26
N LYS A 48 24.79 8.10 9.08
CA LYS A 48 23.74 7.57 9.98
C LYS A 48 23.14 8.64 10.90
N GLU A 49 23.96 9.46 11.51
CA GLU A 49 23.50 10.55 12.39
C GLU A 49 22.68 11.60 11.63
N GLN A 50 23.11 11.95 10.43
CA GLN A 50 22.38 12.88 9.57
C GLN A 50 21.04 12.29 9.15
N ILE A 51 20.98 11.04 8.70
CA ILE A 51 19.75 10.34 8.33
C ILE A 51 18.78 10.31 9.51
N LEU A 52 19.24 10.00 10.72
CA LEU A 52 18.38 10.01 11.90
C LEU A 52 17.84 11.42 12.21
N ALA A 53 18.68 12.44 12.14
CA ALA A 53 18.26 13.82 12.38
C ALA A 53 17.25 14.30 11.34
N GLU A 54 17.43 13.92 10.07
CA GLU A 54 16.54 14.23 8.97
C GLU A 54 15.20 13.50 9.10
N TRP A 55 15.20 12.22 9.51
CA TRP A 55 14.01 11.46 9.81
C TRP A 55 13.19 12.08 10.94
N ILE A 56 13.84 12.45 12.05
CA ILE A 56 13.19 13.16 13.15
C ILE A 56 12.55 14.46 12.66
N ALA A 57 13.29 15.27 11.92
CA ALA A 57 12.81 16.55 11.43
C ALA A 57 11.58 16.42 10.51
N LEU A 58 11.53 15.40 9.65
CA LEU A 58 10.35 15.11 8.81
C LEU A 58 9.17 14.62 9.63
N THR A 59 9.41 13.75 10.61
CA THR A 59 8.36 13.22 11.48
C THR A 59 7.68 14.33 12.29
N GLU A 60 8.43 15.29 12.78
CA GLU A 60 7.91 16.43 13.58
C GLU A 60 7.07 17.42 12.76
N ILE A 61 7.06 17.34 11.42
CA ILE A 61 6.14 18.07 10.56
C ILE A 61 4.84 17.24 10.47
N ASN A 62 3.80 17.67 11.18
CA ASN A 62 2.49 17.02 11.08
C ASN A 62 1.90 17.20 9.68
N ALA A 63 1.50 16.09 9.05
CA ALA A 63 1.00 16.06 7.67
C ALA A 63 -0.24 15.17 7.55
N PRO A 64 -1.41 15.59 8.09
CA PRO A 64 -2.66 14.87 7.85
C PRO A 64 -2.97 14.77 6.36
N SER A 65 -3.72 13.73 5.94
CA SER A 65 -4.18 13.59 4.55
C SER A 65 -4.86 14.87 4.05
N GLY A 66 -4.43 15.37 2.90
CA GLY A 66 -4.84 16.64 2.30
C GLY A 66 -4.13 17.88 2.89
N LYS A 67 -3.16 17.72 3.79
CA LYS A 67 -2.38 18.79 4.44
C LYS A 67 -0.86 18.57 4.38
N GLU A 68 -0.38 17.81 3.41
CA GLU A 68 1.00 17.33 3.28
C GLU A 68 1.98 18.42 2.83
N ARG A 69 1.49 19.59 2.43
CA ARG A 69 2.28 20.62 1.75
C ARG A 69 3.56 21.02 2.48
N GLU A 70 3.52 21.17 3.80
CA GLU A 70 4.70 21.59 4.58
C GLU A 70 5.77 20.50 4.56
N ARG A 71 5.38 19.22 4.75
CA ARG A 71 6.30 18.07 4.66
C ARG A 71 6.86 17.92 3.25
N ALA A 72 6.00 18.05 2.22
CA ALA A 72 6.41 18.02 0.82
C ALA A 72 7.46 19.09 0.47
N GLU A 73 7.33 20.32 1.00
CA GLU A 73 8.33 21.39 0.79
C GLU A 73 9.65 21.08 1.52
N ALA A 74 9.61 20.45 2.70
CA ALA A 74 10.82 20.00 3.38
C ALA A 74 11.56 18.92 2.59
N VAL A 75 10.82 17.95 2.02
CA VAL A 75 11.35 16.94 1.11
C VAL A 75 11.93 17.59 -0.15
N ARG A 76 11.18 18.50 -0.79
CA ARG A 76 11.62 19.19 -2.01
C ARG A 76 12.94 19.93 -1.83
N LYS A 77 13.11 20.66 -0.72
CA LYS A 77 14.36 21.38 -0.42
C LYS A 77 15.58 20.45 -0.38
N ARG A 78 15.40 19.20 0.08
CA ARG A 78 16.49 18.22 0.08
C ARG A 78 16.77 17.70 -1.32
N LEU A 79 15.72 17.40 -2.10
CA LEU A 79 15.84 16.92 -3.48
C LEU A 79 16.55 17.95 -4.38
N GLU A 80 16.35 19.24 -4.16
CA GLU A 80 17.01 20.31 -4.92
C GLU A 80 18.55 20.33 -4.73
N SER A 81 19.08 19.69 -3.68
CA SER A 81 20.52 19.55 -3.45
C SER A 81 21.14 18.36 -4.19
N TYR A 82 20.33 17.47 -4.80
CA TYR A 82 20.78 16.28 -5.51
C TYR A 82 20.76 16.49 -7.02
N ARG A 83 21.60 15.76 -7.76
CA ARG A 83 21.64 15.80 -9.23
C ARG A 83 20.48 15.00 -9.82
N LEU A 84 19.32 15.61 -9.83
CA LEU A 84 18.09 15.10 -10.42
C LEU A 84 17.77 15.86 -11.70
N ASP A 85 17.22 15.17 -12.70
CA ASP A 85 16.88 15.78 -13.97
C ASP A 85 15.63 16.68 -13.88
N ARG A 86 14.73 16.34 -12.97
CA ARG A 86 13.51 17.10 -12.75
C ARG A 86 12.97 16.88 -11.34
N VAL A 87 12.49 17.96 -10.70
CA VAL A 87 11.72 17.91 -9.44
C VAL A 87 10.52 18.86 -9.61
N TYR A 88 9.32 18.35 -9.38
CA TYR A 88 8.09 19.14 -9.60
C TYR A 88 6.92 18.56 -8.80
N TYR A 89 5.88 19.38 -8.61
CA TYR A 89 4.58 18.92 -8.15
C TYR A 89 3.68 18.61 -9.34
N ASP A 90 2.91 17.53 -9.27
CA ASP A 90 1.77 17.34 -10.17
C ASP A 90 0.56 18.16 -9.70
N THR A 91 -0.55 18.10 -10.45
CA THR A 91 -1.75 18.88 -10.15
C THR A 91 -2.51 18.39 -8.92
N LYS A 92 -2.24 17.15 -8.46
CA LYS A 92 -2.82 16.60 -7.23
C LYS A 92 -2.02 17.01 -5.98
N GLY A 93 -0.76 17.35 -6.16
CA GLY A 93 0.15 17.74 -5.08
C GLY A 93 1.22 16.71 -4.75
N ASN A 94 1.30 15.59 -5.48
CA ASN A 94 2.43 14.69 -5.36
C ASN A 94 3.72 15.39 -5.73
N LEU A 95 4.77 15.17 -4.94
CA LEU A 95 6.11 15.64 -5.29
C LEU A 95 6.84 14.55 -6.06
N ILE A 96 7.28 14.87 -7.28
CA ILE A 96 7.88 13.90 -8.19
C ILE A 96 9.32 14.32 -8.49
N ALA A 97 10.25 13.39 -8.38
CA ALA A 97 11.65 13.57 -8.73
C ALA A 97 12.06 12.51 -9.79
N ILE A 98 12.74 12.95 -10.83
CA ILE A 98 13.18 12.08 -11.93
C ILE A 98 14.69 12.08 -12.01
N ARG A 99 15.25 10.89 -12.07
CA ARG A 99 16.66 10.63 -12.34
C ARG A 99 16.77 9.81 -13.62
N LYS A 100 17.33 10.40 -14.66
CA LYS A 100 17.48 9.76 -15.97
C LYS A 100 18.45 8.58 -15.94
N GLY A 101 18.02 7.50 -16.55
CA GLY A 101 18.87 6.35 -16.86
C GLY A 101 19.63 6.54 -18.16
N THR A 102 20.37 5.50 -18.55
CA THR A 102 21.10 5.45 -19.83
C THR A 102 20.21 5.07 -21.02
N GLY A 103 18.97 4.66 -20.76
CA GLY A 103 17.98 4.27 -21.74
C GLY A 103 17.91 2.76 -22.01
N GLY A 104 16.89 2.36 -22.75
CA GLY A 104 16.67 0.96 -23.16
C GLY A 104 15.85 0.10 -22.20
N ALA A 105 15.29 0.70 -21.13
CA ALA A 105 14.32 0.07 -20.25
C ALA A 105 13.21 1.07 -19.88
N LYS A 106 12.02 0.56 -19.52
CA LYS A 106 10.93 1.40 -19.05
C LYS A 106 11.22 1.90 -17.62
N PRO A 107 10.77 3.12 -17.27
CA PRO A 107 10.96 3.70 -15.95
C PRO A 107 10.46 2.80 -14.81
N VAL A 108 11.19 2.83 -13.69
CA VAL A 108 10.79 2.20 -12.44
C VAL A 108 10.38 3.29 -11.45
N VAL A 109 9.22 3.13 -10.84
CA VAL A 109 8.70 4.04 -9.83
C VAL A 109 8.99 3.50 -8.43
N PHE A 110 9.46 4.39 -7.55
CA PHE A 110 9.56 4.17 -6.12
C PHE A 110 8.75 5.25 -5.41
N ASP A 111 7.84 4.85 -4.58
CA ASP A 111 6.89 5.75 -3.92
C ASP A 111 6.94 5.57 -2.40
N ALA A 112 6.75 6.70 -1.69
CA ALA A 112 6.51 6.74 -0.27
C ALA A 112 5.47 7.83 -0.01
N HIS A 113 4.51 7.60 0.90
CA HIS A 113 3.47 8.60 1.14
C HIS A 113 3.85 9.62 2.21
N LEU A 114 3.33 10.84 2.02
CA LEU A 114 3.64 11.98 2.88
C LEU A 114 2.66 12.15 4.03
N ASP A 115 1.44 11.66 3.85
CA ASP A 115 0.38 11.85 4.82
C ASP A 115 0.45 10.87 6.01
N THR A 116 -0.33 11.18 7.01
CA THR A 116 -0.56 10.36 8.19
C THR A 116 -2.03 10.46 8.62
N VAL A 117 -2.51 9.50 9.39
CA VAL A 117 -3.90 9.47 9.93
C VAL A 117 -4.16 10.47 11.03
N PHE A 118 -3.16 11.22 11.49
CA PHE A 118 -3.27 12.08 12.66
C PHE A 118 -3.94 13.41 12.35
N GLN A 119 -4.61 13.99 13.36
CA GLN A 119 -5.39 15.21 13.18
C GLN A 119 -4.51 16.45 12.99
N GLU A 120 -5.03 17.42 12.25
CA GLU A 120 -4.42 18.74 12.09
C GLU A 120 -4.21 19.42 13.47
N GLY A 121 -3.08 20.08 13.64
CA GLY A 121 -2.73 20.78 14.88
C GLY A 121 -2.08 19.89 15.96
N LEU A 122 -1.96 18.58 15.75
CA LEU A 122 -1.17 17.72 16.64
C LEU A 122 0.29 18.17 16.62
N LYS A 123 0.83 18.50 17.79
CA LYS A 123 2.26 18.81 17.95
C LYS A 123 3.02 17.51 18.14
N ILE A 124 3.77 17.12 17.13
CA ILE A 124 4.58 15.90 17.15
C ILE A 124 5.97 16.24 17.68
N LYS A 125 6.42 15.47 18.66
CA LYS A 125 7.78 15.52 19.18
C LYS A 125 8.34 14.11 19.24
N ALA A 126 9.43 13.87 18.49
CA ALA A 126 10.07 12.57 18.46
C ALA A 126 10.94 12.37 19.70
N GLU A 127 10.86 11.18 20.29
CA GLU A 127 11.68 10.76 21.41
C GLU A 127 12.57 9.58 21.01
N VAL A 128 13.87 9.72 21.18
CA VAL A 128 14.83 8.64 20.93
C VAL A 128 15.23 8.00 22.26
N ARG A 129 14.96 6.70 22.39
CA ARG A 129 15.35 5.89 23.57
C ARG A 129 15.50 4.42 23.19
N ASP A 130 16.40 3.72 23.85
CA ASP A 130 16.61 2.28 23.70
C ASP A 130 16.78 1.80 22.24
N GLY A 131 17.46 2.60 21.41
CA GLY A 131 17.70 2.29 20.00
C GLY A 131 16.46 2.41 19.11
N LYS A 132 15.41 3.05 19.63
CA LYS A 132 14.15 3.31 18.93
C LYS A 132 13.85 4.80 18.89
N ILE A 133 13.04 5.19 17.91
CA ILE A 133 12.39 6.49 17.82
C ILE A 133 10.90 6.31 18.03
N PHE A 134 10.29 7.15 18.84
CA PHE A 134 8.85 7.15 19.16
C PHE A 134 8.26 8.47 18.74
N ALA A 135 7.29 8.44 17.86
CA ALA A 135 6.45 9.58 17.48
C ALA A 135 5.29 9.11 16.59
N PRO A 136 4.13 9.78 16.61
CA PRO A 136 3.07 9.54 15.64
C PRO A 136 3.56 9.75 14.20
N GLY A 137 3.31 8.79 13.29
CA GLY A 137 3.71 8.81 11.88
C GLY A 137 5.22 8.63 11.63
N VAL A 138 5.97 8.16 12.64
CA VAL A 138 7.41 7.93 12.50
C VAL A 138 7.71 6.73 11.60
N GLY A 139 6.84 5.74 11.59
CA GLY A 139 6.93 4.52 10.79
C GLY A 139 6.10 4.62 9.51
N ASP A 140 4.87 5.01 9.66
CA ASP A 140 3.87 5.13 8.61
C ASP A 140 3.63 6.60 8.24
N ASP A 141 4.26 7.13 7.19
CA ASP A 141 5.26 6.49 6.31
C ASP A 141 6.60 7.27 6.31
N THR A 142 6.83 8.13 7.32
CA THR A 142 8.00 9.03 7.35
C THR A 142 9.33 8.26 7.32
N ARG A 143 9.38 7.04 7.87
CA ARG A 143 10.51 6.11 7.75
C ARG A 143 10.91 5.86 6.31
N ASN A 144 9.95 5.56 5.46
CA ASN A 144 10.20 5.23 4.06
C ASN A 144 10.43 6.49 3.22
N VAL A 145 9.80 7.62 3.56
CA VAL A 145 10.13 8.93 2.97
C VAL A 145 11.60 9.26 3.19
N GLU A 146 12.11 9.11 4.42
CA GLU A 146 13.54 9.35 4.72
C GLU A 146 14.45 8.32 4.04
N ALA A 147 14.04 7.03 4.02
CA ALA A 147 14.82 6.01 3.33
C ALA A 147 14.97 6.30 1.83
N LEU A 148 13.89 6.78 1.18
CA LEU A 148 13.90 7.17 -0.22
C LEU A 148 14.82 8.36 -0.47
N LEU A 149 14.77 9.39 0.36
CA LEU A 149 15.68 10.54 0.28
C LEU A 149 17.15 10.14 0.46
N ALA A 150 17.44 9.28 1.45
CA ALA A 150 18.79 8.80 1.72
C ALA A 150 19.32 7.91 0.59
N SER A 151 18.47 7.09 -0.05
CA SER A 151 18.86 6.28 -1.22
C SER A 151 19.20 7.17 -2.42
N ILE A 152 18.37 8.17 -2.74
CA ILE A 152 18.62 9.14 -3.82
C ILE A 152 19.96 9.84 -3.62
N ARG A 153 20.22 10.32 -2.39
CA ARG A 153 21.51 10.96 -2.02
C ARG A 153 22.69 10.00 -2.23
N ALA A 154 22.55 8.73 -1.83
CA ALA A 154 23.59 7.74 -1.97
C ALA A 154 23.86 7.37 -3.44
N LEU A 155 22.81 7.22 -4.26
CA LEU A 155 22.92 7.01 -5.73
C LEU A 155 23.67 8.17 -6.39
N ASP A 156 23.34 9.39 -6.00
CA ASP A 156 23.96 10.61 -6.54
C ASP A 156 25.43 10.69 -6.13
N TYR A 157 25.76 10.54 -4.86
CA TYR A 157 27.12 10.54 -4.33
C TYR A 157 27.99 9.48 -5.03
N ALA A 158 27.50 8.27 -5.16
CA ALA A 158 28.23 7.16 -5.76
C ALA A 158 28.35 7.25 -7.29
N GLY A 159 27.58 8.13 -7.93
CA GLY A 159 27.54 8.28 -9.38
C GLY A 159 26.97 7.04 -10.10
N ILE A 160 26.09 6.28 -9.42
CA ILE A 160 25.47 5.08 -9.99
C ILE A 160 24.69 5.45 -11.26
N LYS A 161 24.90 4.70 -12.33
CA LYS A 161 24.11 4.80 -13.56
C LYS A 161 23.15 3.63 -13.64
N THR A 162 21.87 3.92 -13.81
CA THR A 162 20.81 2.95 -14.04
C THR A 162 20.46 2.87 -15.52
N LYS A 163 19.92 1.75 -15.97
CA LYS A 163 19.47 1.60 -17.36
C LYS A 163 18.12 2.29 -17.55
N ALA A 164 17.14 1.98 -16.71
CA ALA A 164 15.87 2.68 -16.68
C ALA A 164 15.97 4.04 -15.98
N ASP A 165 15.07 4.96 -16.33
CA ASP A 165 14.80 6.13 -15.51
C ASP A 165 14.26 5.68 -14.15
N LEU A 166 14.69 6.34 -13.07
CA LEU A 166 14.08 6.20 -11.75
C LEU A 166 13.15 7.39 -11.51
N ILE A 167 11.92 7.08 -11.15
CA ILE A 167 10.90 8.07 -10.78
C ILE A 167 10.60 7.88 -9.31
N PHE A 168 10.91 8.89 -8.52
CA PHE A 168 10.62 8.92 -7.09
C PHE A 168 9.38 9.76 -6.87
N VAL A 169 8.37 9.19 -6.21
CA VAL A 169 7.09 9.85 -5.98
C VAL A 169 6.84 9.93 -4.48
N PHE A 170 6.62 11.12 -3.98
CA PHE A 170 6.19 11.37 -2.62
C PHE A 170 4.71 11.70 -2.71
N THR A 171 3.88 10.71 -2.43
CA THR A 171 2.43 10.77 -2.68
C THR A 171 1.66 11.44 -1.55
N VAL A 172 0.48 11.97 -1.88
CA VAL A 172 -0.48 12.55 -0.94
C VAL A 172 -1.73 11.69 -0.83
N GLU A 173 -2.46 11.81 0.28
CA GLU A 173 -3.76 11.17 0.51
C GLU A 173 -3.74 9.62 0.35
N GLU A 174 -2.68 8.96 0.80
CA GLU A 174 -2.63 7.50 0.83
C GLU A 174 -3.64 6.96 1.83
N GLU A 175 -3.60 7.47 3.06
CA GLU A 175 -4.32 7.02 4.24
C GLU A 175 -5.84 7.19 4.17
N THR A 176 -6.34 7.88 3.15
CA THR A 176 -7.77 8.15 3.01
C THR A 176 -8.36 7.64 1.71
N SER A 177 -7.79 8.02 0.58
CA SER A 177 -8.43 7.82 -0.72
C SER A 177 -7.53 7.23 -1.80
N PHE A 178 -6.24 7.02 -1.50
CA PHE A 178 -5.23 6.77 -2.53
C PHE A 178 -5.22 7.87 -3.63
N GLY A 179 -5.63 9.09 -3.27
CA GLY A 179 -5.87 10.17 -4.22
C GLY A 179 -4.64 10.54 -5.02
N GLY A 180 -3.49 10.61 -4.35
CA GLY A 180 -2.20 10.91 -4.99
C GLY A 180 -1.79 9.87 -6.02
N VAL A 181 -1.73 8.60 -5.61
CA VAL A 181 -1.30 7.52 -6.52
C VAL A 181 -2.29 7.28 -7.65
N LYS A 182 -3.60 7.40 -7.42
CA LYS A 182 -4.62 7.30 -8.49
C LYS A 182 -4.37 8.32 -9.59
N HIS A 183 -4.13 9.56 -9.20
CA HIS A 183 -3.81 10.63 -10.15
C HIS A 183 -2.51 10.34 -10.89
N PHE A 184 -1.44 10.00 -10.17
CA PHE A 184 -0.13 9.69 -10.77
C PHE A 184 -0.21 8.54 -11.77
N ILE A 185 -0.86 7.44 -11.43
CA ILE A 185 -1.02 6.26 -12.30
C ILE A 185 -1.87 6.59 -13.51
N ALA A 186 -2.98 7.34 -13.35
CA ALA A 186 -3.83 7.74 -14.48
C ALA A 186 -3.04 8.49 -15.56
N GLU A 187 -2.11 9.35 -15.17
CA GLU A 187 -1.30 10.14 -16.09
C GLU A 187 -0.07 9.40 -16.67
N ASN A 188 0.43 8.36 -15.97
CA ASN A 188 1.76 7.83 -16.25
C ASN A 188 1.82 6.33 -16.57
N LYS A 189 0.76 5.53 -16.35
CA LYS A 189 0.78 4.06 -16.45
C LYS A 189 1.40 3.49 -17.72
N ASP A 190 1.15 4.12 -18.88
CA ASP A 190 1.63 3.60 -20.17
C ASP A 190 3.16 3.71 -20.34
N ARG A 191 3.80 4.58 -19.55
CA ARG A 191 5.24 4.82 -19.57
C ARG A 191 5.99 4.04 -18.49
N ILE A 192 5.31 3.59 -17.44
CA ILE A 192 5.91 2.89 -16.31
C ILE A 192 6.13 1.43 -16.65
N GLY A 193 7.27 0.87 -16.25
CA GLY A 193 7.58 -0.56 -16.37
C GLY A 193 7.28 -1.34 -15.11
N GLN A 194 7.60 -0.76 -13.95
CA GLN A 194 7.48 -1.39 -12.64
C GLN A 194 7.17 -0.34 -11.56
N TYR A 195 6.50 -0.74 -10.50
CA TYR A 195 6.14 0.14 -9.39
C TYR A 195 6.49 -0.51 -8.04
N VAL A 196 7.11 0.25 -7.16
CA VAL A 196 7.48 -0.17 -5.81
C VAL A 196 6.91 0.84 -4.81
N ALA A 197 5.90 0.44 -4.04
CA ALA A 197 5.46 1.21 -2.90
C ALA A 197 6.35 0.88 -1.70
N LEU A 198 6.96 1.89 -1.11
CA LEU A 198 7.73 1.74 0.11
C LEU A 198 6.78 1.86 1.28
N ASP A 199 6.18 0.72 1.63
CA ASP A 199 5.19 0.62 2.69
C ASP A 199 5.11 -0.82 3.20
N GLY A 200 4.76 -1.00 4.49
CA GLY A 200 4.59 -2.32 5.09
C GLY A 200 5.89 -2.98 5.57
N GLY A 201 5.98 -4.29 5.40
CA GLY A 201 6.99 -5.14 6.04
C GLY A 201 8.43 -4.91 5.59
N TYR A 202 9.36 -4.95 6.56
CA TYR A 202 10.81 -4.76 6.36
C TYR A 202 11.50 -5.97 5.75
N GLU A 203 11.16 -7.19 6.21
CA GLU A 203 11.87 -8.43 5.87
C GLU A 203 11.31 -9.13 4.63
N GLY A 204 10.16 -8.69 4.14
CA GLY A 204 9.45 -9.29 3.04
C GLY A 204 8.86 -8.28 2.07
N LEU A 205 8.03 -8.79 1.18
CA LEU A 205 7.34 -7.99 0.17
C LEU A 205 5.93 -8.52 -0.10
N ASN A 206 5.07 -7.67 -0.64
CA ASN A 206 3.78 -8.05 -1.18
C ASN A 206 3.73 -7.75 -2.68
N TYR A 207 3.06 -8.63 -3.43
CA TYR A 207 2.88 -8.54 -4.90
C TYR A 207 1.42 -8.48 -5.32
N GLY A 208 0.51 -8.29 -4.38
CA GLY A 208 -0.93 -8.19 -4.60
C GLY A 208 -1.57 -7.33 -3.52
N GLY A 209 -2.76 -6.84 -3.79
CA GLY A 209 -3.52 -6.01 -2.89
C GLY A 209 -4.83 -6.66 -2.45
N ILE A 210 -5.16 -6.48 -1.16
CA ILE A 210 -6.44 -6.90 -0.61
C ILE A 210 -7.53 -5.92 -1.05
N GLY A 211 -8.70 -6.43 -1.41
CA GLY A 211 -9.89 -5.62 -1.61
C GLY A 211 -10.50 -5.21 -0.28
N ILE A 212 -11.01 -3.99 -0.20
CA ILE A 212 -11.60 -3.42 1.01
C ILE A 212 -12.92 -2.77 0.65
N ASN A 213 -13.99 -3.23 1.27
CA ASN A 213 -15.31 -2.65 1.11
C ASN A 213 -15.87 -2.29 2.47
N TRP A 214 -16.12 -1.01 2.67
CA TRP A 214 -16.75 -0.48 3.87
C TRP A 214 -18.18 -0.07 3.56
N TYR A 215 -19.08 -0.31 4.50
CA TYR A 215 -20.49 0.06 4.39
C TYR A 215 -21.01 0.51 5.72
N LYS A 216 -21.99 1.41 5.68
CA LYS A 216 -22.84 1.73 6.81
C LYS A 216 -24.28 1.42 6.45
N HIS A 217 -24.90 0.49 7.16
CA HIS A 217 -26.24 0.02 6.90
C HIS A 217 -27.18 0.53 7.98
N HIS A 218 -28.32 1.10 7.57
CA HIS A 218 -29.35 1.62 8.40
C HIS A 218 -30.63 0.81 8.27
N PHE A 219 -31.26 0.50 9.39
CA PHE A 219 -32.66 0.09 9.45
C PHE A 219 -33.50 1.30 9.83
N VAL A 220 -34.41 1.70 8.94
CA VAL A 220 -35.22 2.92 9.08
C VAL A 220 -36.69 2.56 9.19
N GLY A 221 -37.32 3.04 10.23
CA GLY A 221 -38.74 2.84 10.53
C GLY A 221 -39.39 4.11 11.07
N PRO A 222 -40.68 4.07 11.42
CA PRO A 222 -41.40 5.27 11.88
C PRO A 222 -41.04 5.71 13.29
N GLY A 223 -40.34 4.86 14.08
CA GLY A 223 -40.11 5.15 15.50
C GLY A 223 -41.39 5.16 16.34
N GLY A 224 -41.34 5.71 17.56
CA GLY A 224 -42.51 5.89 18.40
C GLY A 224 -42.28 5.63 19.90
N HIS A 225 -43.27 5.90 20.68
CA HIS A 225 -43.22 5.65 22.12
C HIS A 225 -43.17 4.13 22.42
N THR A 226 -42.48 3.71 23.47
CA THR A 226 -42.35 2.30 23.86
C THR A 226 -43.68 1.56 23.95
N THR A 227 -44.72 2.22 24.42
CA THR A 227 -46.07 1.64 24.55
C THR A 227 -46.91 1.66 23.27
N SER A 228 -46.44 2.31 22.19
CA SER A 228 -47.15 2.34 20.91
C SER A 228 -47.22 0.95 20.31
N LYS A 229 -48.38 0.56 19.79
CA LYS A 229 -48.57 -0.74 19.13
C LYS A 229 -47.92 -0.77 17.74
N THR A 230 -47.82 0.39 17.07
CA THR A 230 -47.28 0.53 15.72
C THR A 230 -46.16 1.58 15.72
N PRO A 231 -44.95 1.27 15.22
CA PRO A 231 -44.52 -0.06 14.78
C PRO A 231 -44.38 -1.04 15.96
N PRO A 232 -44.49 -2.36 15.74
CA PRO A 232 -44.35 -3.34 16.83
C PRO A 232 -42.90 -3.41 17.36
N TYR A 233 -41.92 -3.02 16.55
CA TYR A 233 -40.49 -3.14 16.86
C TYR A 233 -39.76 -1.79 16.75
N SER A 234 -38.67 -1.69 17.50
CA SER A 234 -37.61 -0.68 17.31
C SER A 234 -36.71 -1.08 16.17
N ALA A 235 -36.09 -0.15 15.46
CA ALA A 235 -35.09 -0.41 14.43
C ALA A 235 -33.86 -1.20 14.96
N THR A 236 -33.64 -1.19 16.27
CA THR A 236 -32.60 -1.98 16.93
C THR A 236 -32.83 -3.50 16.84
N LEU A 237 -34.09 -3.96 16.70
CA LEU A 237 -34.37 -5.41 16.63
C LEU A 237 -33.89 -6.03 15.30
N PRO A 238 -34.29 -5.56 14.11
CA PRO A 238 -33.77 -6.07 12.86
C PRO A 238 -32.25 -5.89 12.73
N LEU A 239 -31.69 -4.79 13.27
CA LEU A 239 -30.24 -4.58 13.33
C LEU A 239 -29.54 -5.71 14.09
N ALA A 240 -29.96 -6.02 15.33
CA ALA A 240 -29.36 -7.07 16.15
C ALA A 240 -29.43 -8.45 15.49
N ARG A 241 -30.57 -8.76 14.84
CA ARG A 241 -30.76 -10.01 14.09
C ARG A 241 -29.86 -10.09 12.86
N ALA A 242 -29.76 -9.00 12.11
CA ALA A 242 -28.89 -8.93 10.95
C ALA A 242 -27.42 -9.13 11.32
N ILE A 243 -26.93 -8.44 12.36
CA ILE A 243 -25.56 -8.61 12.87
C ILE A 243 -25.29 -10.07 13.25
N SER A 244 -26.19 -10.70 14.03
CA SER A 244 -26.04 -12.10 14.42
C SER A 244 -25.96 -13.06 13.23
N ARG A 245 -26.79 -12.85 12.20
CA ARG A 245 -26.79 -13.64 10.98
C ARG A 245 -25.54 -13.41 10.13
N ILE A 246 -25.07 -12.17 10.02
CA ILE A 246 -23.86 -11.82 9.28
C ILE A 246 -22.64 -12.51 9.93
N TYR A 247 -22.50 -12.46 11.26
CA TYR A 247 -21.42 -13.18 11.94
C TYR A 247 -21.55 -14.72 11.91
N SER A 248 -22.71 -15.25 11.50
CA SER A 248 -22.91 -16.69 11.28
C SER A 248 -22.55 -17.14 9.87
N LEU A 249 -22.12 -16.23 8.98
CA LEU A 249 -21.62 -16.60 7.66
C LEU A 249 -20.30 -17.36 7.78
N ASP A 250 -20.11 -18.37 6.94
CA ASP A 250 -18.86 -19.10 6.88
C ASP A 250 -17.79 -18.23 6.17
N LEU A 251 -16.81 -17.78 6.91
CA LEU A 251 -15.69 -16.95 6.43
C LEU A 251 -14.44 -17.78 6.09
N SER A 252 -14.47 -19.11 6.26
CA SER A 252 -13.33 -20.02 6.05
C SER A 252 -13.00 -20.29 4.57
N GLN A 253 -13.33 -19.35 3.68
CA GLN A 253 -13.05 -19.46 2.25
C GLN A 253 -11.54 -19.45 1.97
N ASN A 254 -11.13 -19.91 0.80
CA ASN A 254 -9.76 -19.81 0.32
C ASN A 254 -9.75 -19.03 -1.02
N PRO A 255 -9.24 -17.82 -1.07
CA PRO A 255 -8.62 -17.06 0.04
C PRO A 255 -9.62 -16.64 1.13
N VAL A 256 -9.08 -16.32 2.32
CA VAL A 256 -9.87 -15.95 3.49
C VAL A 256 -10.68 -14.68 3.24
N VAL A 257 -11.90 -14.66 3.75
CA VAL A 257 -12.73 -13.45 3.84
C VAL A 257 -12.64 -12.91 5.28
N HIS A 258 -12.25 -11.65 5.42
CA HIS A 258 -12.27 -10.94 6.68
C HIS A 258 -13.52 -10.08 6.75
N LEU A 259 -14.23 -10.15 7.87
CA LEU A 259 -15.44 -9.36 8.13
C LEU A 259 -15.41 -8.82 9.55
N ASN A 260 -15.67 -7.52 9.68
CA ASN A 260 -15.82 -6.87 10.98
C ASN A 260 -17.01 -5.93 10.98
N ILE A 261 -17.72 -5.88 12.12
CA ILE A 261 -18.74 -4.88 12.42
C ILE A 261 -18.15 -4.00 13.52
N GLY A 262 -17.54 -2.88 13.12
CA GLY A 262 -16.72 -2.05 14.00
C GLY A 262 -17.52 -1.05 14.82
N MET A 263 -18.59 -0.50 14.25
CA MET A 263 -19.41 0.52 14.89
C MET A 263 -20.90 0.17 14.77
N LEU A 264 -21.67 0.57 15.74
CA LEU A 264 -23.13 0.51 15.72
C LEU A 264 -23.72 1.68 16.52
N GLY A 265 -24.93 2.11 16.16
CA GLY A 265 -25.60 3.21 16.84
C GLY A 265 -27.07 3.31 16.46
N GLY A 266 -27.69 4.41 16.87
CA GLY A 266 -29.12 4.67 16.72
C GLY A 266 -29.85 4.67 18.04
N ALA A 267 -31.05 5.25 18.05
CA ALA A 267 -31.86 5.63 19.21
C ALA A 267 -31.25 6.81 20.02
N GLU A 268 -32.13 7.63 20.56
CA GLU A 268 -31.74 8.82 21.32
C GLU A 268 -32.16 8.74 22.79
N VAL A 269 -33.28 8.06 23.08
CA VAL A 269 -33.84 7.97 24.41
C VAL A 269 -34.37 6.56 24.71
N VAL A 270 -34.31 6.15 25.99
CA VAL A 270 -34.61 4.78 26.41
C VAL A 270 -36.08 4.39 26.23
N ASN A 271 -37.02 5.34 26.31
CA ASN A 271 -38.46 5.13 26.23
C ASN A 271 -39.05 5.36 24.83
N ALA A 272 -38.21 5.39 23.80
CA ALA A 272 -38.65 5.46 22.41
C ALA A 272 -38.15 4.25 21.61
N LYS A 273 -38.97 3.81 20.67
CA LYS A 273 -38.54 2.90 19.61
C LYS A 273 -37.71 3.68 18.63
N ALA A 274 -36.48 3.26 18.37
CA ALA A 274 -35.58 3.89 17.41
C ALA A 274 -36.22 3.93 16.02
N ALA A 275 -36.23 5.11 15.41
CA ALA A 275 -36.65 5.30 14.02
C ALA A 275 -35.49 4.94 13.06
N ASP A 276 -34.25 5.05 13.52
CA ASP A 276 -33.05 4.69 12.81
C ASP A 276 -32.10 3.91 13.74
N ALA A 277 -31.52 2.84 13.20
CA ALA A 277 -30.44 2.12 13.86
C ALA A 277 -29.47 1.62 12.77
N TRP A 278 -28.17 1.77 13.00
CA TRP A 278 -27.16 1.54 11.99
C TRP A 278 -25.95 0.77 12.53
N PHE A 279 -25.22 0.12 11.64
CA PHE A 279 -23.92 -0.48 11.91
C PHE A 279 -23.02 -0.40 10.66
N THR A 280 -21.69 -0.51 10.88
CA THR A 280 -20.71 -0.54 9.82
C THR A 280 -20.23 -1.95 9.54
N VAL A 281 -19.87 -2.23 8.29
CA VAL A 281 -19.23 -3.47 7.86
C VAL A 281 -17.91 -3.13 7.21
N ASP A 282 -16.84 -3.80 7.62
CA ASP A 282 -15.54 -3.88 6.94
C ASP A 282 -15.40 -5.29 6.36
N LEU A 283 -15.36 -5.40 5.03
CA LEU A 283 -15.29 -6.66 4.29
C LEU A 283 -14.03 -6.67 3.43
N ARG A 284 -13.16 -7.67 3.63
CA ARG A 284 -11.89 -7.76 2.92
C ARG A 284 -11.63 -9.17 2.39
N SER A 285 -11.04 -9.24 1.18
CA SER A 285 -10.47 -10.48 0.61
C SER A 285 -9.47 -10.14 -0.49
N THR A 286 -8.57 -11.06 -0.79
CA THR A 286 -7.73 -10.99 -2.00
C THR A 286 -8.46 -11.50 -3.26
N ASP A 287 -9.67 -12.03 -3.14
CA ASP A 287 -10.52 -12.42 -4.27
C ASP A 287 -11.76 -11.52 -4.36
N GLN A 288 -11.84 -10.71 -5.41
CA GLN A 288 -12.95 -9.80 -5.65
C GLN A 288 -14.30 -10.53 -5.75
N ARG A 289 -14.32 -11.75 -6.30
CA ARG A 289 -15.56 -12.53 -6.45
C ARG A 289 -16.13 -12.91 -5.08
N LEU A 290 -15.26 -13.22 -4.10
CA LEU A 290 -15.70 -13.49 -2.74
C LEU A 290 -16.27 -12.24 -2.07
N ILE A 291 -15.64 -11.09 -2.25
CA ILE A 291 -16.19 -9.81 -1.77
C ILE A 291 -17.59 -9.60 -2.31
N ASP A 292 -17.77 -9.71 -3.64
CA ASP A 292 -19.06 -9.51 -4.30
C ASP A 292 -20.12 -10.52 -3.83
N GLU A 293 -19.73 -11.78 -3.60
CA GLU A 293 -20.62 -12.83 -3.07
C GLU A 293 -21.06 -12.52 -1.64
N PHE A 294 -20.14 -12.11 -0.78
CA PHE A 294 -20.47 -11.77 0.61
C PHE A 294 -21.32 -10.50 0.71
N GLU A 295 -21.08 -9.51 -0.13
CA GLU A 295 -21.96 -8.34 -0.25
C GLU A 295 -23.39 -8.75 -0.57
N GLN A 296 -23.58 -9.66 -1.53
CA GLN A 296 -24.91 -10.16 -1.88
C GLN A 296 -25.58 -10.93 -0.74
N LYS A 297 -24.81 -11.76 0.02
CA LYS A 297 -25.31 -12.46 1.20
C LYS A 297 -25.74 -11.48 2.29
N ILE A 298 -24.91 -10.46 2.57
CA ILE A 298 -25.21 -9.41 3.55
C ILE A 298 -26.47 -8.65 3.10
N ALA A 299 -26.53 -8.16 1.88
CA ALA A 299 -27.68 -7.44 1.35
C ALA A 299 -28.99 -8.25 1.42
N ARG A 300 -28.92 -9.57 1.25
CA ARG A 300 -30.07 -10.46 1.43
C ARG A 300 -30.52 -10.51 2.88
N ILE A 301 -29.59 -10.71 3.81
CA ILE A 301 -29.87 -10.74 5.25
C ILE A 301 -30.54 -9.43 5.69
N LEU A 302 -30.01 -8.29 5.26
CA LEU A 302 -30.55 -6.98 5.58
C LEU A 302 -32.00 -6.81 5.10
N ARG A 303 -32.28 -7.15 3.86
CA ARG A 303 -33.64 -7.09 3.28
C ARG A 303 -34.61 -7.99 4.06
N GLU A 304 -34.25 -9.24 4.30
CA GLU A 304 -35.10 -10.18 5.02
C GLU A 304 -35.45 -9.71 6.43
N GLU A 305 -34.49 -9.13 7.17
CA GLU A 305 -34.74 -8.60 8.53
C GLU A 305 -35.56 -7.30 8.48
N ALA A 306 -35.36 -6.46 7.48
CA ALA A 306 -36.17 -5.26 7.28
C ALA A 306 -37.62 -5.60 6.95
N ASP A 307 -37.85 -6.54 6.02
CA ASP A 307 -39.19 -6.99 5.62
C ASP A 307 -39.95 -7.60 6.82
N ARG A 308 -39.29 -8.43 7.62
CA ARG A 308 -39.88 -8.98 8.86
C ARG A 308 -40.29 -7.91 9.89
N ALA A 309 -39.59 -6.79 9.90
CA ALA A 309 -39.84 -5.70 10.81
C ALA A 309 -40.77 -4.62 10.23
N GLY A 310 -41.14 -4.70 8.93
CA GLY A 310 -41.86 -3.65 8.23
C GLY A 310 -41.08 -2.34 8.12
N MET A 311 -39.76 -2.43 7.91
CA MET A 311 -38.84 -1.31 7.86
C MET A 311 -38.07 -1.26 6.54
N GLN A 312 -37.34 -0.19 6.32
CA GLN A 312 -36.48 0.00 5.15
C GLN A 312 -35.02 -0.18 5.51
N VAL A 313 -34.21 -0.66 4.55
CA VAL A 313 -32.75 -0.62 4.62
C VAL A 313 -32.25 0.53 3.78
N LYS A 314 -31.37 1.34 4.33
CA LYS A 314 -30.53 2.29 3.59
C LYS A 314 -29.07 1.89 3.77
N THR A 315 -28.30 1.96 2.69
CA THR A 315 -26.86 1.71 2.73
C THR A 315 -26.15 2.99 2.31
N GLU A 316 -25.30 3.48 3.19
CA GLU A 316 -24.35 4.54 2.87
C GLU A 316 -23.06 3.86 2.46
N LEU A 317 -22.52 4.27 1.33
CA LEU A 317 -21.18 3.90 0.89
C LEU A 317 -20.23 4.90 1.53
N PRO A 318 -19.27 4.49 2.35
CA PRO A 318 -18.14 5.34 2.65
C PRO A 318 -17.35 5.61 1.36
N GLU A 319 -16.47 6.59 1.42
CA GLU A 319 -15.92 7.30 0.28
C GLU A 319 -15.31 6.43 -0.83
N GLU A 320 -14.81 5.21 -0.57
CA GLU A 320 -14.30 4.34 -1.63
C GLU A 320 -14.31 2.84 -1.34
N LYS A 321 -14.66 2.07 -2.38
CA LYS A 321 -14.31 0.65 -2.51
C LYS A 321 -12.91 0.55 -3.10
N VAL A 322 -12.05 -0.24 -2.50
CA VAL A 322 -10.77 -0.62 -3.08
C VAL A 322 -10.88 -2.05 -3.59
N PRO A 323 -10.93 -2.28 -4.91
CA PRO A 323 -11.00 -3.63 -5.45
C PRO A 323 -9.76 -4.47 -5.09
N ALA A 324 -9.93 -5.79 -5.01
CA ALA A 324 -8.80 -6.70 -4.86
C ALA A 324 -7.86 -6.58 -6.09
N ALA A 325 -6.60 -6.32 -5.84
CA ALA A 325 -5.61 -6.04 -6.86
C ALA A 325 -4.67 -7.25 -7.04
N GLN A 326 -5.05 -8.17 -7.92
CA GLN A 326 -4.30 -9.40 -8.19
C GLN A 326 -4.01 -9.52 -9.69
N ILE A 327 -2.73 -9.64 -10.05
CA ILE A 327 -2.30 -9.92 -11.42
C ILE A 327 -1.94 -11.41 -11.53
N PRO A 328 -2.63 -12.20 -12.35
CA PRO A 328 -2.30 -13.62 -12.54
C PRO A 328 -0.83 -13.81 -12.95
N GLY A 329 -0.12 -14.72 -12.27
CA GLY A 329 1.29 -14.99 -12.51
C GLY A 329 2.26 -13.95 -11.94
N SER A 330 1.78 -12.92 -11.26
CA SER A 330 2.62 -11.85 -10.68
C SER A 330 3.69 -12.38 -9.72
N ARG A 331 3.39 -13.46 -8.97
CA ARG A 331 4.35 -14.10 -8.05
C ARG A 331 5.66 -14.50 -8.75
N ASP A 332 5.58 -14.91 -10.02
CA ASP A 332 6.72 -15.37 -10.82
C ASP A 332 7.29 -14.28 -11.74
N SER A 333 6.79 -13.05 -11.65
CA SER A 333 7.29 -11.92 -12.42
C SER A 333 8.74 -11.59 -12.05
N PHE A 334 9.46 -10.95 -12.98
CA PHE A 334 10.81 -10.46 -12.73
C PHE A 334 10.86 -9.53 -11.51
N THR A 335 9.91 -8.62 -11.38
CA THR A 335 9.83 -7.64 -10.28
C THR A 335 9.81 -8.32 -8.92
N VAL A 336 8.92 -9.31 -8.73
CA VAL A 336 8.76 -10.04 -7.47
C VAL A 336 9.99 -10.91 -7.18
N ARG A 337 10.44 -11.68 -8.17
CA ARG A 337 11.57 -12.60 -7.99
C ARG A 337 12.90 -11.87 -7.78
N MET A 338 13.10 -10.75 -8.45
CA MET A 338 14.30 -9.92 -8.25
C MET A 338 14.25 -9.23 -6.88
N ALA A 339 13.08 -8.72 -6.46
CA ALA A 339 12.93 -8.15 -5.13
C ALA A 339 13.20 -9.19 -4.02
N GLU A 340 12.69 -10.42 -4.17
CA GLU A 340 13.01 -11.52 -3.24
C GLU A 340 14.52 -11.82 -3.25
N ALA A 341 15.17 -11.85 -4.40
CA ALA A 341 16.61 -12.06 -4.53
C ALA A 341 17.43 -10.95 -3.85
N VAL A 342 17.01 -9.69 -3.98
CA VAL A 342 17.62 -8.53 -3.30
C VAL A 342 17.51 -8.66 -1.78
N HIS A 343 16.33 -9.03 -1.24
CA HIS A 343 16.19 -9.27 0.20
C HIS A 343 17.18 -10.34 0.69
N ARG A 344 17.27 -11.48 -0.03
CA ARG A 344 18.23 -12.54 0.29
C ARG A 344 19.68 -12.10 0.18
N ALA A 345 20.01 -11.30 -0.83
CA ALA A 345 21.38 -10.81 -1.04
C ALA A 345 21.83 -9.85 0.06
N ILE A 346 20.91 -9.02 0.62
CA ILE A 346 21.19 -8.12 1.75
C ILE A 346 21.16 -8.85 3.11
N GLY A 347 20.90 -10.16 3.13
CA GLY A 347 21.04 -11.05 4.28
C GLY A 347 19.73 -11.35 5.03
N PHE A 348 18.55 -11.24 4.39
CA PHE A 348 17.32 -11.82 4.94
C PHE A 348 17.23 -13.30 4.50
N GLU A 349 17.25 -14.22 5.46
CA GLU A 349 17.20 -15.66 5.16
C GLU A 349 15.78 -16.10 4.76
N ASN A 350 14.80 -15.71 5.56
CA ASN A 350 13.39 -15.95 5.31
C ASN A 350 12.75 -14.67 4.78
N VAL A 351 12.30 -14.67 3.53
CA VAL A 351 11.65 -13.53 2.88
C VAL A 351 10.17 -13.84 2.73
N PRO A 352 9.29 -13.33 3.62
CA PRO A 352 7.84 -13.47 3.42
C PRO A 352 7.42 -12.77 2.12
N VAL A 353 6.66 -13.49 1.29
CA VAL A 353 6.13 -12.97 0.03
C VAL A 353 4.62 -13.12 0.03
N GLY A 354 3.93 -12.02 0.30
CA GLY A 354 2.48 -11.96 0.44
C GLY A 354 1.79 -11.36 -0.79
N ASN A 355 0.45 -11.42 -0.78
CA ASN A 355 -0.39 -10.84 -1.83
C ASN A 355 -1.60 -10.07 -1.27
N SER A 356 -1.51 -9.58 -0.04
CA SER A 356 -2.64 -8.99 0.69
C SER A 356 -2.32 -7.63 1.30
N ALA A 357 -1.47 -6.84 0.63
CA ALA A 357 -1.19 -5.47 1.07
C ALA A 357 -2.40 -4.55 0.86
N SER A 358 -2.42 -3.45 1.62
CA SER A 358 -3.33 -2.33 1.40
C SER A 358 -2.47 -1.06 1.40
N ASN A 359 -2.06 -0.62 0.23
CA ASN A 359 -1.23 0.56 0.03
C ASN A 359 -1.23 1.00 -1.45
N ASN A 360 -0.42 1.99 -1.78
CA ASN A 360 -0.32 2.55 -3.13
C ASN A 360 -0.04 1.52 -4.24
N ALA A 361 0.65 0.41 -3.94
CA ALA A 361 0.86 -0.65 -4.92
C ALA A 361 -0.46 -1.27 -5.45
N ASN A 362 -1.55 -1.24 -4.65
CA ASN A 362 -2.86 -1.72 -5.08
C ASN A 362 -3.33 -1.01 -6.34
N ILE A 363 -3.14 0.31 -6.42
CA ILE A 363 -3.60 1.12 -7.56
C ILE A 363 -2.76 0.84 -8.81
N ALA A 364 -1.46 0.64 -8.65
CA ALA A 364 -0.59 0.23 -9.76
C ALA A 364 -0.97 -1.17 -10.29
N LEU A 365 -1.24 -2.13 -9.40
CA LEU A 365 -1.69 -3.48 -9.76
C LEU A 365 -3.05 -3.45 -10.46
N LEU A 366 -4.01 -2.64 -10.01
CA LEU A 366 -5.31 -2.46 -10.66
C LEU A 366 -5.18 -1.87 -12.07
N ALA A 367 -4.14 -1.06 -12.31
CA ALA A 367 -3.82 -0.54 -13.63
C ALA A 367 -3.06 -1.54 -14.53
N GLY A 368 -2.78 -2.76 -14.04
CA GLY A 368 -2.06 -3.82 -14.76
C GLY A 368 -0.54 -3.67 -14.73
N LEU A 369 0.01 -2.81 -13.87
CA LEU A 369 1.45 -2.63 -13.73
C LEU A 369 2.05 -3.69 -12.79
N PRO A 370 3.18 -4.32 -13.13
CA PRO A 370 3.95 -5.11 -12.18
C PRO A 370 4.33 -4.25 -10.98
N ALA A 371 3.80 -4.58 -9.80
CA ALA A 371 4.05 -3.79 -8.60
C ALA A 371 4.32 -4.68 -7.38
N ILE A 372 5.08 -4.13 -6.44
CA ILE A 372 5.33 -4.69 -5.11
C ILE A 372 5.24 -3.60 -4.05
N SER A 373 5.06 -4.01 -2.80
CA SER A 373 5.32 -3.14 -1.66
C SER A 373 6.31 -3.78 -0.69
N THR A 374 7.16 -2.96 -0.04
CA THR A 374 8.14 -3.37 0.98
C THR A 374 8.64 -2.16 1.77
N GLY A 375 8.75 -2.27 3.09
CA GLY A 375 9.23 -1.18 3.96
C GLY A 375 10.75 -1.22 4.21
N CYS A 376 11.30 -0.16 4.78
CA CYS A 376 12.73 0.02 4.99
C CYS A 376 13.21 -0.17 6.45
N GLY A 377 12.34 -0.44 7.39
CA GLY A 377 12.70 -0.69 8.80
C GLY A 377 11.56 -1.33 9.58
N PRO A 378 11.84 -2.05 10.67
CA PRO A 378 10.80 -2.60 11.52
C PRO A 378 10.26 -1.52 12.46
N CYS A 379 8.94 -1.33 12.40
CA CYS A 379 8.18 -0.41 13.24
C CYS A 379 6.99 -1.13 13.89
N GLY A 380 6.26 -0.46 14.71
CA GLY A 380 5.04 -0.96 15.32
C GLY A 380 4.22 0.12 15.98
N GLY A 381 2.96 -0.21 16.24
CA GLY A 381 2.00 0.75 16.78
C GLY A 381 1.50 1.74 15.73
N ASP A 382 1.56 1.39 14.46
CA ASP A 382 1.09 2.20 13.34
C ASP A 382 -0.32 2.73 13.65
N HIS A 383 -0.64 3.95 13.20
CA HIS A 383 -1.91 4.64 13.47
C HIS A 383 -2.19 4.94 14.96
N SER A 384 -1.18 4.87 15.83
CA SER A 384 -1.32 5.25 17.24
C SER A 384 -0.36 6.35 17.67
N LEU A 385 -0.71 7.07 18.74
CA LEU A 385 0.18 8.07 19.33
C LEU A 385 1.46 7.45 19.93
N GLY A 386 1.49 6.13 20.12
CA GLY A 386 2.61 5.37 20.64
C GLY A 386 3.47 4.69 19.58
N GLU A 387 3.33 5.07 18.34
CA GLU A 387 4.08 4.51 17.22
C GLU A 387 5.60 4.63 17.40
N TRP A 388 6.33 3.61 16.96
CA TRP A 388 7.77 3.53 17.14
C TRP A 388 8.46 2.76 16.02
N CYS A 389 9.76 3.05 15.80
CA CYS A 389 10.61 2.31 14.88
C CYS A 389 11.98 2.02 15.48
N HIS A 390 12.60 0.91 15.07
CA HIS A 390 14.02 0.68 15.32
C HIS A 390 14.90 1.54 14.42
N ILE A 391 15.94 2.16 14.99
CA ILE A 391 16.81 3.08 14.25
C ILE A 391 17.81 2.32 13.37
N GLU A 392 18.59 1.40 13.94
CA GLU A 392 19.70 0.75 13.23
C GLU A 392 19.26 -0.08 11.99
N PRO A 393 18.13 -0.81 12.01
CA PRO A 393 17.65 -1.53 10.84
C PRO A 393 17.32 -0.67 9.63
N LEU A 394 16.98 0.63 9.83
CA LEU A 394 16.70 1.56 8.73
C LEU A 394 17.87 1.64 7.74
N TYR A 395 19.11 1.67 8.23
CA TYR A 395 20.29 1.79 7.37
C TYR A 395 20.47 0.56 6.47
N ARG A 396 20.13 -0.64 6.96
CA ARG A 396 20.08 -1.85 6.13
C ARG A 396 18.91 -1.77 5.12
N GLY A 397 17.78 -1.21 5.52
CA GLY A 397 16.64 -0.96 4.63
C GLY A 397 16.98 -0.01 3.49
N ILE A 398 17.71 1.07 3.76
CA ILE A 398 18.21 1.99 2.73
C ILE A 398 19.14 1.26 1.74
N LYS A 399 20.05 0.41 2.23
CA LYS A 399 20.92 -0.39 1.36
C LYS A 399 20.12 -1.39 0.51
N LYS A 400 19.08 -2.01 1.08
CA LYS A 400 18.11 -2.83 0.34
C LYS A 400 17.44 -2.04 -0.77
N LEU A 401 16.97 -0.82 -0.46
CA LEU A 401 16.32 0.06 -1.43
C LEU A 401 17.26 0.45 -2.57
N ILE A 402 18.49 0.87 -2.28
CA ILE A 402 19.51 1.16 -3.30
C ILE A 402 19.71 -0.05 -4.23
N LEU A 403 19.76 -1.24 -3.66
CA LEU A 403 19.94 -2.45 -4.47
C LEU A 403 18.71 -2.78 -5.32
N LEU A 404 17.49 -2.52 -4.82
CA LEU A 404 16.24 -2.63 -5.59
C LEU A 404 16.20 -1.63 -6.75
N GLU A 405 16.59 -0.37 -6.51
CA GLU A 405 16.65 0.70 -7.50
C GLU A 405 17.59 0.33 -8.66
N VAL A 406 18.76 -0.22 -8.34
CA VAL A 406 19.72 -0.72 -9.33
C VAL A 406 19.18 -1.94 -10.05
N ALA A 407 18.73 -2.97 -9.33
CA ALA A 407 18.38 -4.26 -9.89
C ALA A 407 17.11 -4.20 -10.78
N LEU A 408 16.09 -3.47 -10.36
CA LEU A 408 14.84 -3.35 -11.15
C LEU A 408 15.02 -2.46 -12.38
N SER A 409 16.00 -1.56 -12.36
CA SER A 409 16.30 -0.69 -13.50
C SER A 409 16.97 -1.38 -14.69
N GLU A 410 17.45 -2.60 -14.53
CA GLU A 410 18.19 -3.30 -15.59
C GLU A 410 17.28 -3.91 -16.69
N LYS A 411 15.97 -3.96 -16.50
CA LYS A 411 15.04 -4.67 -17.39
C LYS A 411 13.96 -3.79 -18.03
#